data_7d56f811ee54b6a0722802e4fcec3044
#
_entry.id   7d56f811ee54b6a0722802e4fcec3044
#
_cell.length_a   1.000
_cell.length_b   1.000
_cell.length_c   1.000
_cell.angle_alpha   90.00
_cell.angle_beta   90.00
_cell.angle_gamma   90.00
#
_symmetry.space_group_name_H-M   'P 1'
#
loop_
_entity.id
_entity.type
_entity.pdbx_description
1 polymer ?
#
loop_
_entity_poly.entity_id
_entity_poly.type
_entity_poly.pdbx_seq_one_letter_code
_entity_poly.pdbx_strand_id
1 'polypeptide(L)' 'MKEVLKKDVREIIKDRAILSVLDEIGVQNVGELCGYSRMELNEKGLENSSVKDIRIALQLNGIDLKPNHAKRNSLIMK' A
#
# COMPACT_ATOMS: atom_id res chain seq x y z
N MET A 1 -4.10 15.52 10.88
CA MET A 1 -4.61 14.17 10.67
C MET A 1 -5.27 14.04 9.30
N LYS A 2 -4.98 13.02 8.58
CA LYS A 2 -5.52 12.85 7.24
C LYS A 2 -6.77 11.99 7.27
N GLU A 3 -7.87 12.59 6.90
CA GLU A 3 -9.14 11.87 6.89
C GLU A 3 -9.15 10.77 5.83
N VAL A 4 -8.33 10.91 4.78
CA VAL A 4 -8.27 9.90 3.74
C VAL A 4 -7.86 8.54 4.32
N LEU A 5 -7.13 8.51 5.42
CA LEU A 5 -6.72 7.25 6.05
C LEU A 5 -7.90 6.46 6.58
N LYS A 6 -9.03 7.12 6.83
CA LYS A 6 -10.23 6.44 7.32
C LYS A 6 -11.13 5.95 6.19
N LYS A 7 -10.85 6.35 4.95
CA LYS A 7 -11.69 5.96 3.83
C LYS A 7 -11.50 4.49 3.49
N ASP A 8 -12.54 3.89 2.98
CA ASP A 8 -12.46 2.53 2.45
C ASP A 8 -11.53 2.52 1.24
N VAL A 9 -10.70 1.47 1.12
CA VAL A 9 -9.77 1.41 -0.02
C VAL A 9 -10.50 1.45 -1.35
N ARG A 10 -11.76 1.01 -1.38
CA ARG A 10 -12.54 1.04 -2.61
C ARG A 10 -12.86 2.44 -3.09
N GLU A 11 -12.69 3.44 -2.25
CA GLU A 11 -12.91 4.82 -2.68
C GLU A 11 -11.77 5.34 -3.54
N ILE A 12 -10.57 4.79 -3.39
CA ILE A 12 -9.41 5.25 -4.15
C ILE A 12 -8.85 4.20 -5.09
N ILE A 13 -9.13 2.92 -4.85
CA ILE A 13 -8.64 1.84 -5.70
C ILE A 13 -9.84 1.19 -6.38
N LYS A 14 -9.82 1.21 -7.72
CA LYS A 14 -10.95 0.71 -8.50
C LYS A 14 -10.68 -0.63 -9.17
N ASP A 15 -9.44 -1.11 -9.13
CA ASP A 15 -9.08 -2.37 -9.76
C ASP A 15 -9.57 -3.53 -8.90
N ARG A 16 -10.42 -4.37 -9.47
CA ARG A 16 -11.02 -5.47 -8.72
C ARG A 16 -10.01 -6.52 -8.30
N ALA A 17 -9.00 -6.76 -9.12
CA ALA A 17 -7.98 -7.74 -8.77
C ALA A 17 -7.21 -7.30 -7.53
N ILE A 18 -6.87 -6.01 -7.49
CA ILE A 18 -6.18 -5.45 -6.33
C ILE A 18 -7.08 -5.53 -5.10
N LEU A 19 -8.34 -5.12 -5.25
CA LEU A 19 -9.28 -5.12 -4.13
C LEU A 19 -9.49 -6.53 -3.57
N SER A 20 -9.49 -7.54 -4.46
CA SER A 20 -9.64 -8.91 -4.03
C SER A 20 -8.51 -9.34 -3.11
N VAL A 21 -7.27 -8.99 -3.48
CA VAL A 21 -6.12 -9.34 -2.65
C VAL A 21 -6.16 -8.57 -1.33
N LEU A 22 -6.50 -7.28 -1.39
CA LEU A 22 -6.58 -6.48 -0.16
C LEU A 22 -7.63 -7.03 0.78
N ASP A 23 -8.75 -7.51 0.24
CA ASP A 23 -9.79 -8.11 1.06
C ASP A 23 -9.27 -9.38 1.72
N GLU A 24 -8.53 -10.19 0.99
CA GLU A 24 -8.00 -11.44 1.53
C GLU A 24 -7.03 -11.21 2.69
N ILE A 25 -6.26 -10.14 2.64
CA ILE A 25 -5.29 -9.86 3.70
C ILE A 25 -5.87 -8.97 4.80
N GLY A 26 -7.17 -8.64 4.69
CA GLY A 26 -7.85 -7.92 5.75
C GLY A 26 -7.71 -6.42 5.70
N VAL A 27 -7.29 -5.87 4.58
CA VAL A 27 -7.14 -4.42 4.42
C VAL A 27 -8.49 -3.85 3.97
N GLN A 28 -9.09 -3.03 4.81
CA GLN A 28 -10.39 -2.44 4.51
C GLN A 28 -10.31 -0.93 4.30
N ASN A 29 -9.43 -0.26 4.99
CA ASN A 29 -9.32 1.20 4.86
C ASN A 29 -7.91 1.59 4.42
N VAL A 30 -7.80 2.85 4.00
CA VAL A 30 -6.56 3.37 3.45
C VAL A 30 -5.44 3.34 4.48
N GLY A 31 -5.76 3.62 5.74
CA GLY A 31 -4.77 3.58 6.80
C GLY A 31 -4.15 2.21 6.97
N GLU A 32 -4.96 1.17 6.88
CA GLU A 32 -4.44 -0.20 6.96
C GLU A 32 -3.54 -0.51 5.78
N LEU A 33 -3.91 -0.03 4.59
CA LEU A 33 -3.10 -0.22 3.40
C LEU A 33 -1.73 0.45 3.56
N CYS A 34 -1.71 1.66 4.10
CA CYS A 34 -0.45 2.39 4.30
C CYS A 34 0.45 1.73 5.33
N GLY A 35 -0.05 0.78 6.09
CA GLY A 35 0.75 0.01 7.03
C GLY A 35 1.61 -1.05 6.38
N TYR A 36 1.46 -1.26 5.07
CA TYR A 36 2.25 -2.22 4.32
C TYR A 36 3.30 -1.50 3.49
N SER A 37 4.45 -2.17 3.30
CA SER A 37 5.46 -1.69 2.36
C SER A 37 5.22 -2.36 1.00
N ARG A 38 5.94 -1.88 -0.02
CA ARG A 38 5.84 -2.49 -1.36
C ARG A 38 6.22 -3.97 -1.31
N MET A 39 7.28 -4.29 -0.59
CA MET A 39 7.72 -5.68 -0.51
C MET A 39 6.68 -6.56 0.17
N GLU A 40 6.05 -6.04 1.21
CA GLU A 40 5.02 -6.80 1.91
C GLU A 40 3.83 -7.07 1.00
N LEU A 41 3.44 -6.08 0.20
CA LEU A 41 2.33 -6.28 -0.73
C LEU A 41 2.69 -7.29 -1.82
N ASN A 42 3.94 -7.26 -2.29
CA ASN A 42 4.40 -8.27 -3.24
C ASN A 42 4.30 -9.67 -2.64
N GLU A 43 4.68 -9.81 -1.39
CA GLU A 43 4.64 -11.10 -0.72
C GLU A 43 3.21 -11.60 -0.55
N LYS A 44 2.25 -10.68 -0.48
CA LYS A 44 0.85 -11.05 -0.34
C LYS A 44 0.18 -11.39 -1.67
N GLY A 45 0.92 -11.28 -2.78
CA GLY A 45 0.42 -11.71 -4.07
C GLY A 45 0.17 -10.60 -5.07
N LEU A 46 0.49 -9.35 -4.73
CA LEU A 46 0.31 -8.24 -5.66
C LEU A 46 1.56 -8.10 -6.54
N GLU A 47 1.33 -7.94 -7.84
CA GLU A 47 2.41 -7.72 -8.79
C GLU A 47 2.95 -6.30 -8.66
N ASN A 48 4.15 -6.08 -9.18
CA ASN A 48 4.74 -4.75 -9.14
C ASN A 48 3.88 -3.69 -9.79
N SER A 49 3.22 -4.04 -10.90
CA SER A 49 2.33 -3.08 -11.58
C SER A 49 1.15 -2.73 -10.69
N SER A 50 0.60 -3.70 -9.97
CA SER A 50 -0.50 -3.44 -9.05
C SER A 50 -0.06 -2.57 -7.89
N VAL A 51 1.12 -2.85 -7.34
CA VAL A 51 1.67 -2.04 -6.25
C VAL A 51 1.90 -0.61 -6.72
N LYS A 52 2.39 -0.46 -7.96
CA LYS A 52 2.59 0.88 -8.53
C LYS A 52 1.27 1.64 -8.62
N ASP A 53 0.22 0.96 -9.07
CA ASP A 53 -1.10 1.59 -9.17
C ASP A 53 -1.61 2.02 -7.79
N ILE A 54 -1.39 1.18 -6.79
CA ILE A 54 -1.75 1.53 -5.42
C ILE A 54 -1.01 2.79 -4.98
N ARG A 55 0.30 2.83 -5.23
CA ARG A 55 1.10 3.98 -4.82
C ARG A 55 0.66 5.25 -5.51
N ILE A 56 0.33 5.17 -6.80
CA ILE A 56 -0.16 6.34 -7.53
C ILE A 56 -1.44 6.85 -6.89
N ALA A 57 -2.37 5.94 -6.59
CA ALA A 57 -3.63 6.34 -5.96
C ALA A 57 -3.39 7.01 -4.60
N LEU A 58 -2.47 6.45 -3.81
CA LEU A 58 -2.15 7.04 -2.51
C LEU A 58 -1.49 8.40 -2.67
N GLN A 59 -0.55 8.53 -3.61
CA GLN A 59 0.17 9.78 -3.83
C GLN A 59 -0.76 10.89 -4.29
N LEU A 60 -1.76 10.55 -5.08
CA LEU A 60 -2.77 11.53 -5.50
C LEU A 60 -3.56 12.07 -4.30
N ASN A 61 -3.56 11.33 -3.21
CA ASN A 61 -4.21 11.75 -1.97
C ASN A 61 -3.21 12.24 -0.93
N GLY A 62 -1.97 12.48 -1.32
CA GLY A 62 -0.96 13.05 -0.44
C GLY A 62 -0.33 12.09 0.54
N ILE A 63 -0.45 10.79 0.30
CA ILE A 63 0.10 9.75 1.18
C ILE A 63 0.82 8.69 0.36
N ASP A 64 1.43 7.71 1.01
CA ASP A 64 2.14 6.64 0.34
C ASP A 64 2.23 5.44 1.29
N LEU A 65 2.70 4.32 0.75
CA LEU A 65 2.97 3.13 1.54
C LEU A 65 4.16 3.39 2.47
N LYS A 66 4.25 2.62 3.55
CA LYS A 66 5.42 2.76 4.40
C LYS A 66 6.66 2.28 3.66
N PRO A 67 7.86 2.82 3.99
CA PRO A 67 9.08 2.40 3.31
C PRO A 67 9.41 0.93 3.56
N ASN A 68 10.16 0.33 2.63
CA ASN A 68 10.68 -1.00 2.84
C ASN A 68 11.71 -0.96 3.96
N HIS A 69 11.77 -2.02 4.74
CA HIS A 69 12.68 -2.08 5.86
C HIS A 69 14.13 -2.29 5.46
N ALA A 70 14.33 -2.83 4.35
CA ALA A 70 15.68 -3.11 3.93
C ALA A 70 16.54 -1.89 4.00
N LYS A 71 17.33 -1.66 4.67
CA LYS A 71 18.04 -0.72 4.54
C LYS A 71 18.62 -0.13 5.39
N ARG A 72 18.45 -0.59 5.73
CA ARG A 72 18.70 -0.22 6.35
C ARG A 72 19.61 -0.15 6.53
N ASN A 73 19.53 -0.37 6.24
CA ASN A 73 20.23 -0.36 6.29
C ASN A 73 21.01 -0.39 6.32
N SER A 74 21.06 -0.41 6.14
CA SER A 74 21.69 -0.42 5.94
C SER A 74 22.44 -0.20 6.10
N LEU A 75 22.54 -0.03 6.02
CA LEU A 75 23.16 0.19 5.93
C LEU A 75 23.88 0.51 6.13
N ILE A 76 23.92 0.72 6.01
CA ILE A 76 24.42 0.95 5.94
C ILE A 76 25.18 1.25 6.12
N MET A 77 25.36 1.57 6.13
CA MET A 77 25.87 1.76 6.04
C MET A 77 26.51 1.82 6.28
N LYS A 78 26.76 2.04 6.38
CA LYS A 78 27.19 1.98 6.36
C LYS A 78 27.58 1.86 6.42
#